data_a77202b0e02c562a05518f68323bb72a
#
_entry.id   a77202b0e02c562a05518f68323bb72a
#
_cell.length_a   1.000
_cell.length_b   1.000
_cell.length_c   1.000
_cell.angle_alpha   90.00
_cell.angle_beta   90.00
_cell.angle_gamma   90.00
#
_symmetry.space_group_name_H-M   'P 1'
#
loop_
_entity.id
_entity.type
_entity.pdbx_description
1 polymer ?
#
loop_
_entity_poly.entity_id
_entity_poly.type
_entity_poly.pdbx_seq_one_letter_code
_entity_poly.pdbx_strand_id
1 'polypeptide(L)'
;VFARLIREGDLGFCDAYLDGWWSTPDLQAFLDLIHADNDEMYDSFPGMGMVRAWEKFRFWLQSNSKSQAKKNISYHYDLGNDFYKLWLDDTMTYSSAIFESGQESTEKAQLAKYGSLIDQMGAKKGEHILEIGCGWGGFAARLAERTGARLTATTISEEQYKYARERIETLGVADRISIVKQDYRNLTGQFDRVVSIEMIEAVGHEYLPTYFSKIADLLTTEGAAMIQAITMPDHRYSQYLREVDYIRTRVFPGSNVPSISAMVEAVAKKSDLRPTNIFDFGYHCARTLREWRIRFLENEDKIAKLGYDEHFRRAWIYYLC
;
A
#
# COMPACT_ATOMS: atom_id res chain seq x y z
N VAL A 1 -1.25 1.23 -31.19
CA VAL A 1 -1.99 0.93 -29.96
C VAL A 1 -2.63 -0.45 -30.09
N PHE A 2 -3.62 -0.67 -30.99
CA PHE A 2 -4.36 -1.95 -31.11
C PHE A 2 -3.46 -3.18 -31.33
N ALA A 3 -2.45 -3.07 -32.19
CA ALA A 3 -1.51 -4.18 -32.41
C ALA A 3 -0.73 -4.54 -31.11
N ARG A 4 -0.44 -3.56 -30.27
CA ARG A 4 0.22 -3.78 -28.97
C ARG A 4 -0.75 -4.36 -27.94
N LEU A 5 -1.99 -3.88 -27.90
CA LEU A 5 -3.06 -4.47 -27.08
C LEU A 5 -3.27 -5.95 -27.43
N ILE A 6 -3.37 -6.31 -28.73
CA ILE A 6 -3.55 -7.69 -29.17
C ILE A 6 -2.34 -8.58 -28.82
N ARG A 7 -1.12 -8.03 -28.87
CA ARG A 7 0.11 -8.79 -28.65
C ARG A 7 0.51 -8.91 -27.18
N GLU A 8 0.27 -7.85 -26.41
CA GLU A 8 0.78 -7.69 -25.04
C GLU A 8 -0.34 -7.47 -24.00
N GLY A 9 -1.62 -7.59 -24.42
CA GLY A 9 -2.77 -7.45 -23.52
C GLY A 9 -2.89 -6.07 -22.88
N ASP A 10 -3.50 -6.04 -21.70
CA ASP A 10 -3.74 -4.80 -20.95
C ASP A 10 -2.45 -4.07 -20.60
N LEU A 11 -1.39 -4.79 -20.28
CA LEU A 11 -0.07 -4.17 -20.03
C LEU A 11 0.45 -3.48 -21.28
N GLY A 12 0.26 -4.06 -22.48
CA GLY A 12 0.63 -3.42 -23.72
C GLY A 12 -0.17 -2.15 -24.02
N PHE A 13 -1.43 -2.11 -23.61
CA PHE A 13 -2.26 -0.90 -23.70
C PHE A 13 -1.79 0.20 -22.75
N CYS A 14 -1.50 -0.16 -21.49
CA CYS A 14 -0.91 0.75 -20.51
C CYS A 14 0.46 1.27 -20.98
N ASP A 15 1.36 0.39 -21.37
CA ASP A 15 2.70 0.76 -21.85
C ASP A 15 2.63 1.66 -23.10
N ALA A 16 1.63 1.47 -23.97
CA ALA A 16 1.41 2.37 -25.11
C ALA A 16 1.00 3.78 -24.68
N TYR A 17 0.25 3.91 -23.58
CA TYR A 17 -0.01 5.22 -22.97
C TYR A 17 1.26 5.85 -22.42
N LEU A 18 2.03 5.10 -21.66
CA LEU A 18 3.30 5.58 -21.07
C LEU A 18 4.27 6.09 -22.15
N ASP A 19 4.37 5.35 -23.26
CA ASP A 19 5.21 5.70 -24.42
C ASP A 19 4.63 6.83 -25.30
N GLY A 20 3.48 7.40 -24.93
CA GLY A 20 2.86 8.51 -25.65
C GLY A 20 2.17 8.13 -26.97
N TRP A 21 1.89 6.84 -27.21
CA TRP A 21 1.22 6.39 -28.46
C TRP A 21 -0.27 6.78 -28.50
N TRP A 22 -0.84 7.09 -27.35
CA TRP A 22 -2.21 7.62 -27.25
C TRP A 22 -2.32 8.57 -26.05
N SER A 23 -3.32 9.43 -26.10
CA SER A 23 -3.67 10.37 -25.03
C SER A 23 -5.16 10.60 -25.03
N THR A 24 -5.67 11.10 -23.91
CA THR A 24 -7.05 11.49 -23.73
C THR A 24 -7.08 12.79 -22.92
N PRO A 25 -8.08 13.66 -23.11
CA PRO A 25 -8.24 14.87 -22.32
C PRO A 25 -8.59 14.57 -20.85
N ASP A 26 -9.22 13.42 -20.57
CA ASP A 26 -9.55 12.96 -19.22
C ASP A 26 -9.27 11.46 -19.10
N LEU A 27 -8.13 11.13 -18.49
CA LEU A 27 -7.71 9.75 -18.32
C LEU A 27 -8.59 9.00 -17.33
N GLN A 28 -9.02 9.65 -16.26
CA GLN A 28 -9.91 9.03 -15.27
C GLN A 28 -11.23 8.62 -15.90
N ALA A 29 -11.92 9.56 -16.55
CA ALA A 29 -13.19 9.27 -17.22
C ALA A 29 -13.05 8.18 -18.29
N PHE A 30 -11.93 8.14 -18.98
CA PHE A 30 -11.64 7.11 -19.97
C PHE A 30 -11.45 5.71 -19.32
N LEU A 31 -10.70 5.63 -18.22
CA LEU A 31 -10.51 4.37 -17.48
C LEU A 31 -11.80 3.90 -16.82
N ASP A 32 -12.60 4.83 -16.26
CA ASP A 32 -13.92 4.52 -15.69
C ASP A 32 -14.87 3.94 -16.75
N LEU A 33 -14.84 4.49 -17.98
CA LEU A 33 -15.64 3.96 -19.11
C LEU A 33 -15.20 2.54 -19.49
N ILE A 34 -13.89 2.30 -19.60
CA ILE A 34 -13.36 0.95 -19.91
C ILE A 34 -13.78 -0.02 -18.82
N HIS A 35 -13.67 0.38 -17.56
CA HIS A 35 -14.00 -0.49 -16.43
C HIS A 35 -15.49 -0.80 -16.34
N ALA A 36 -16.35 0.14 -16.68
CA ALA A 36 -17.80 -0.04 -16.65
C ALA A 36 -18.32 -1.03 -17.71
N ASP A 37 -17.61 -1.17 -18.84
CA ASP A 37 -18.07 -1.96 -20.02
C ASP A 37 -17.48 -3.38 -20.06
N ASN A 38 -16.87 -3.95 -18.97
CA ASN A 38 -15.71 -4.69 -19.29
C ASN A 38 -15.41 -6.01 -18.61
N ASP A 39 -16.31 -6.85 -18.27
CA ASP A 39 -15.92 -8.21 -17.80
C ASP A 39 -15.80 -9.24 -18.93
N GLU A 40 -16.32 -9.02 -20.14
CA GLU A 40 -16.38 -10.04 -21.19
C GLU A 40 -15.47 -9.80 -22.42
N MET A 41 -15.02 -8.56 -22.67
CA MET A 41 -14.41 -8.21 -23.96
C MET A 41 -12.95 -8.67 -24.12
N TYR A 42 -12.18 -8.75 -23.03
CA TYR A 42 -10.74 -9.05 -23.09
C TYR A 42 -10.39 -10.55 -23.09
N ASP A 43 -11.29 -11.42 -22.70
CA ASP A 43 -11.03 -12.87 -22.66
C ASP A 43 -11.05 -13.56 -24.04
N SER A 44 -11.47 -12.83 -25.06
CA SER A 44 -11.80 -13.42 -26.38
C SER A 44 -10.70 -13.35 -27.44
N PHE A 45 -9.53 -12.73 -27.19
CA PHE A 45 -8.49 -12.64 -28.22
C PHE A 45 -7.63 -13.91 -28.32
N PRO A 46 -7.53 -14.55 -29.54
CA PRO A 46 -6.69 -15.72 -29.75
C PRO A 46 -5.20 -15.40 -29.45
N GLY A 47 -4.52 -16.29 -28.73
CA GLY A 47 -3.09 -16.16 -28.43
C GLY A 47 -2.76 -15.52 -27.07
N MET A 48 -3.71 -14.90 -26.40
CA MET A 48 -3.51 -14.28 -25.07
C MET A 48 -3.05 -15.26 -23.99
N GLY A 49 -3.38 -16.55 -24.11
CA GLY A 49 -2.96 -17.56 -23.15
C GLY A 49 -1.44 -17.69 -22.98
N MET A 50 -0.67 -17.58 -24.06
CA MET A 50 0.80 -17.63 -23.99
C MET A 50 1.39 -16.36 -23.40
N VAL A 51 0.83 -15.20 -23.74
CA VAL A 51 1.25 -13.91 -23.19
C VAL A 51 1.03 -13.89 -21.67
N ARG A 52 -0.17 -14.26 -21.21
CA ARG A 52 -0.52 -14.37 -19.78
C ARG A 52 0.38 -15.37 -19.04
N ALA A 53 0.71 -16.51 -19.66
CA ALA A 53 1.63 -17.50 -19.07
C ALA A 53 3.03 -16.94 -18.88
N TRP A 54 3.54 -16.17 -19.86
CA TRP A 54 4.85 -15.51 -19.78
C TRP A 54 4.89 -14.40 -18.74
N GLU A 55 3.87 -13.55 -18.68
CA GLU A 55 3.74 -12.51 -17.67
C GLU A 55 3.64 -13.09 -16.26
N LYS A 56 2.86 -14.15 -16.08
CA LYS A 56 2.76 -14.89 -14.82
C LYS A 56 4.10 -15.48 -14.39
N PHE A 57 4.86 -16.05 -15.31
CA PHE A 57 6.21 -16.55 -15.02
C PHE A 57 7.15 -15.43 -14.58
N ARG A 58 7.15 -14.28 -15.26
CA ARG A 58 7.93 -13.10 -14.85
C ARG A 58 7.50 -12.58 -13.49
N PHE A 59 6.20 -12.51 -13.23
CA PHE A 59 5.67 -12.08 -11.93
C PHE A 59 6.05 -13.06 -10.81
N TRP A 60 6.02 -14.35 -11.06
CA TRP A 60 6.47 -15.37 -10.10
C TRP A 60 7.94 -15.18 -9.68
N LEU A 61 8.80 -14.77 -10.60
CA LEU A 61 10.20 -14.44 -10.28
C LEU A 61 10.34 -13.23 -9.34
N GLN A 62 9.30 -12.41 -9.21
CA GLN A 62 9.25 -11.24 -8.30
C GLN A 62 8.53 -11.55 -6.98
N SER A 63 8.20 -12.83 -6.70
CA SER A 63 7.51 -13.22 -5.46
C SER A 63 8.26 -12.74 -4.21
N ASN A 64 7.52 -12.31 -3.16
CA ASN A 64 8.03 -11.61 -1.99
C ASN A 64 8.78 -12.52 -0.97
N SER A 65 9.76 -13.31 -1.44
CA SER A 65 10.77 -13.90 -0.56
C SER A 65 11.49 -12.81 0.24
N LYS A 66 12.14 -13.15 1.35
CA LYS A 66 12.82 -12.13 2.20
C LYS A 66 13.81 -11.24 1.42
N SER A 67 14.55 -11.82 0.48
CA SER A 67 15.52 -11.08 -0.34
C SER A 67 14.86 -10.25 -1.43
N GLN A 68 13.79 -10.76 -2.05
CA GLN A 68 13.10 -10.07 -3.13
C GLN A 68 12.19 -8.95 -2.61
N ALA A 69 11.52 -9.15 -1.46
CA ALA A 69 10.71 -8.12 -0.83
C ALA A 69 11.51 -6.83 -0.56
N LYS A 70 12.77 -6.97 -0.11
CA LYS A 70 13.65 -5.80 0.07
C LYS A 70 13.91 -5.07 -1.25
N LYS A 71 14.16 -5.78 -2.36
CA LYS A 71 14.38 -5.18 -3.68
C LYS A 71 13.13 -4.51 -4.22
N ASN A 72 11.97 -5.17 -4.07
CA ASN A 72 10.68 -4.64 -4.53
C ASN A 72 10.33 -3.33 -3.80
N ILE A 73 10.55 -3.28 -2.48
CA ILE A 73 10.32 -2.09 -1.67
C ILE A 73 11.31 -0.99 -2.02
N SER A 74 12.63 -1.30 -2.13
CA SER A 74 13.62 -0.32 -2.57
C SER A 74 13.26 0.30 -3.91
N TYR A 75 12.84 -0.50 -4.88
CA TYR A 75 12.46 -0.01 -6.22
C TYR A 75 11.40 1.12 -6.15
N HIS A 76 10.40 0.97 -5.27
CA HIS A 76 9.33 1.94 -5.14
C HIS A 76 9.75 3.15 -4.28
N TYR A 77 10.37 2.92 -3.12
CA TYR A 77 10.69 3.99 -2.16
C TYR A 77 12.02 4.71 -2.42
N ASP A 78 12.91 4.18 -3.29
CA ASP A 78 14.15 4.82 -3.72
C ASP A 78 13.92 6.00 -4.69
N LEU A 79 12.65 6.34 -5.01
CA LEU A 79 12.27 7.60 -5.66
C LEU A 79 12.61 8.84 -4.80
N GLY A 80 12.93 8.65 -3.53
CA GLY A 80 13.40 9.69 -2.62
C GLY A 80 12.31 10.51 -1.94
N ASN A 81 12.62 10.96 -0.74
CA ASN A 81 11.67 11.69 0.11
C ASN A 81 11.21 13.01 -0.53
N ASP A 82 12.08 13.67 -1.31
CA ASP A 82 11.75 14.96 -1.96
C ASP A 82 10.68 14.79 -3.05
N PHE A 83 10.64 13.64 -3.72
CA PHE A 83 9.57 13.31 -4.63
C PHE A 83 8.23 13.11 -3.90
N TYR A 84 8.21 12.32 -2.83
CA TYR A 84 6.98 12.05 -2.08
C TYR A 84 6.40 13.30 -1.41
N LYS A 85 7.22 14.22 -0.90
CA LYS A 85 6.81 15.49 -0.32
C LYS A 85 6.04 16.40 -1.30
N LEU A 86 6.22 16.23 -2.61
CA LEU A 86 5.57 17.09 -3.60
C LEU A 86 4.08 16.76 -3.77
N TRP A 87 3.65 15.55 -3.42
CA TRP A 87 2.27 15.12 -3.65
C TRP A 87 1.59 14.44 -2.45
N LEU A 88 2.33 13.92 -1.46
CA LEU A 88 1.76 13.54 -0.17
C LEU A 88 1.46 14.79 0.67
N ASP A 89 0.60 14.63 1.69
CA ASP A 89 0.36 15.64 2.72
C ASP A 89 1.53 15.75 3.71
N ASP A 90 1.50 16.74 4.59
CA ASP A 90 2.60 17.02 5.54
C ASP A 90 2.84 15.89 6.56
N THR A 91 1.85 15.01 6.75
CA THR A 91 2.05 13.80 7.55
C THR A 91 2.91 12.76 6.85
N MET A 92 3.19 12.93 5.55
CA MET A 92 3.90 11.96 4.71
C MET A 92 3.22 10.59 4.77
N THR A 93 1.89 10.57 4.68
CA THR A 93 1.11 9.34 4.76
C THR A 93 0.80 8.79 3.37
N TYR A 94 1.35 7.62 3.08
CA TYR A 94 1.10 6.91 1.82
C TYR A 94 0.18 5.71 2.05
N SER A 95 -1.04 6.02 2.43
CA SER A 95 -2.14 5.07 2.60
C SER A 95 -3.48 5.82 2.57
N SER A 96 -4.58 5.12 2.36
CA SER A 96 -5.91 5.74 2.30
C SER A 96 -6.22 6.53 3.56
N ALA A 97 -6.74 7.73 3.39
CA ALA A 97 -7.27 8.60 4.44
C ALA A 97 -8.73 8.24 4.78
N ILE A 98 -9.28 8.79 5.86
CA ILE A 98 -10.72 8.75 6.19
C ILE A 98 -11.25 10.19 6.20
N PHE A 99 -12.13 10.51 5.25
CA PHE A 99 -12.77 11.81 5.10
C PHE A 99 -14.14 11.79 5.78
N GLU A 100 -14.21 12.25 7.03
CA GLU A 100 -15.42 12.16 7.85
C GLU A 100 -16.54 13.08 7.37
N SER A 101 -16.22 14.34 7.01
CA SER A 101 -17.20 15.34 6.55
C SER A 101 -17.23 15.49 5.04
N GLY A 102 -16.21 15.02 4.36
CA GLY A 102 -16.03 15.21 2.94
C GLY A 102 -15.55 16.63 2.53
N GLN A 103 -15.22 17.50 3.48
CA GLN A 103 -14.76 18.87 3.24
C GLN A 103 -13.34 19.13 3.77
N GLU A 104 -12.79 18.21 4.55
CA GLU A 104 -11.48 18.32 5.15
C GLU A 104 -10.33 18.15 4.14
N SER A 105 -9.17 18.76 4.49
CA SER A 105 -7.92 18.52 3.76
C SER A 105 -7.43 17.10 3.93
N THR A 106 -6.59 16.63 3.00
CA THR A 106 -5.96 15.30 3.06
C THR A 106 -5.23 15.08 4.38
N GLU A 107 -4.50 16.08 4.88
CA GLU A 107 -3.82 16.02 6.18
C GLU A 107 -4.79 15.73 7.34
N LYS A 108 -5.90 16.50 7.41
CA LYS A 108 -6.92 16.26 8.46
C LYS A 108 -7.54 14.88 8.34
N ALA A 109 -7.81 14.43 7.12
CA ALA A 109 -8.35 13.10 6.85
C ALA A 109 -7.37 11.98 7.24
N GLN A 110 -6.05 12.18 7.04
CA GLN A 110 -5.01 11.26 7.49
C GLN A 110 -4.92 11.22 9.03
N LEU A 111 -4.97 12.38 9.68
CA LEU A 111 -4.98 12.45 11.15
C LEU A 111 -6.25 11.85 11.75
N ALA A 112 -7.42 11.98 11.10
CA ALA A 112 -8.67 11.34 11.49
C ALA A 112 -8.55 9.82 11.37
N LYS A 113 -8.01 9.30 10.26
CA LYS A 113 -7.71 7.88 10.07
C LYS A 113 -6.84 7.32 11.19
N TYR A 114 -5.72 7.97 11.49
CA TYR A 114 -4.85 7.53 12.59
C TYR A 114 -5.54 7.60 13.95
N GLY A 115 -6.34 8.66 14.17
CA GLY A 115 -7.18 8.78 15.36
C GLY A 115 -8.15 7.62 15.52
N SER A 116 -8.87 7.28 14.45
CA SER A 116 -9.80 6.16 14.42
C SER A 116 -9.12 4.81 14.72
N LEU A 117 -7.95 4.56 14.13
CA LEU A 117 -7.17 3.34 14.39
C LEU A 117 -6.73 3.25 15.86
N ILE A 118 -6.25 4.35 16.45
CA ILE A 118 -5.84 4.42 17.87
C ILE A 118 -7.02 4.16 18.79
N ASP A 119 -8.19 4.77 18.51
CA ASP A 119 -9.39 4.64 19.32
C ASP A 119 -9.96 3.22 19.24
N GLN A 120 -10.06 2.64 18.03
CA GLN A 120 -10.55 1.27 17.85
C GLN A 120 -9.60 0.23 18.45
N MET A 121 -8.29 0.46 18.38
CA MET A 121 -7.28 -0.39 19.00
C MET A 121 -7.34 -0.32 20.54
N GLY A 122 -7.91 0.76 21.09
CA GLY A 122 -8.00 1.00 22.52
C GLY A 122 -6.64 1.15 23.19
N ALA A 123 -5.69 1.78 22.52
CA ALA A 123 -4.32 1.97 23.00
C ALA A 123 -4.27 2.75 24.32
N LYS A 124 -3.60 2.22 25.33
CA LYS A 124 -3.53 2.80 26.67
C LYS A 124 -2.12 3.21 27.05
N LYS A 125 -2.05 4.15 27.98
CA LYS A 125 -0.76 4.53 28.61
C LYS A 125 -0.08 3.30 29.22
N GLY A 126 1.20 3.14 28.93
CA GLY A 126 2.03 2.04 29.44
C GLY A 126 2.02 0.78 28.57
N GLU A 127 1.03 0.59 27.67
CA GLU A 127 1.06 -0.51 26.71
C GLU A 127 2.25 -0.39 25.75
N HIS A 128 2.71 -1.51 25.23
CA HIS A 128 3.74 -1.59 24.21
C HIS A 128 3.10 -2.02 22.88
N ILE A 129 3.15 -1.14 21.91
CA ILE A 129 2.53 -1.32 20.61
C ILE A 129 3.63 -1.62 19.57
N LEU A 130 3.31 -2.49 18.62
CA LEU A 130 4.14 -2.73 17.44
C LEU A 130 3.45 -2.16 16.21
N GLU A 131 4.17 -1.35 15.42
CA GLU A 131 3.75 -0.95 14.08
C GLU A 131 4.59 -1.69 13.03
N ILE A 132 3.93 -2.46 12.16
CA ILE A 132 4.57 -3.17 11.07
C ILE A 132 4.41 -2.35 9.78
N GLY A 133 5.51 -1.78 9.27
CA GLY A 133 5.49 -0.91 8.09
C GLY A 133 5.15 0.54 8.44
N CYS A 134 6.04 1.22 9.15
CA CYS A 134 5.76 2.56 9.68
C CYS A 134 5.81 3.70 8.65
N GLY A 135 6.17 3.42 7.40
CA GLY A 135 6.37 4.49 6.42
C GLY A 135 7.30 5.58 6.95
N TRP A 136 6.90 6.82 6.82
CA TRP A 136 7.64 8.00 7.31
C TRP A 136 7.27 8.40 8.76
N GLY A 137 6.64 7.49 9.52
CA GLY A 137 6.35 7.69 10.95
C GLY A 137 5.12 8.54 11.26
N GLY A 138 4.17 8.67 10.33
CA GLY A 138 2.96 9.46 10.54
C GLY A 138 2.07 8.92 11.66
N PHE A 139 1.81 7.61 11.68
CA PHE A 139 1.06 6.97 12.76
C PHE A 139 1.81 7.04 14.09
N ALA A 140 3.13 6.78 14.09
CA ALA A 140 3.97 6.86 15.28
C ALA A 140 3.89 8.24 15.95
N ALA A 141 3.97 9.33 15.15
CA ALA A 141 3.81 10.70 15.63
C ALA A 141 2.42 10.91 16.25
N ARG A 142 1.36 10.49 15.57
CA ARG A 142 -0.02 10.65 16.05
C ARG A 142 -0.31 9.85 17.32
N LEU A 143 0.21 8.63 17.42
CA LEU A 143 0.11 7.81 18.62
C LEU A 143 0.79 8.49 19.81
N ALA A 144 1.98 9.05 19.60
CA ALA A 144 2.73 9.78 20.63
C ALA A 144 1.98 11.00 21.17
N GLU A 145 1.28 11.73 20.31
CA GLU A 145 0.45 12.89 20.70
C GLU A 145 -0.77 12.47 21.53
N ARG A 146 -1.43 11.37 21.18
CA ARG A 146 -2.73 10.98 21.75
C ARG A 146 -2.63 10.08 22.96
N THR A 147 -1.53 9.36 23.10
CA THR A 147 -1.40 8.32 24.14
C THR A 147 -0.09 8.41 24.89
N GLY A 148 -0.03 7.73 26.05
CA GLY A 148 1.24 7.50 26.76
C GLY A 148 1.80 6.10 26.51
N ALA A 149 1.42 5.44 25.43
CA ALA A 149 1.91 4.12 25.03
C ALA A 149 3.37 4.18 24.54
N ARG A 150 4.07 3.06 24.62
CA ARG A 150 5.35 2.85 23.95
C ARG A 150 5.10 2.25 22.57
N LEU A 151 5.93 2.59 21.60
CA LEU A 151 5.84 2.04 20.25
C LEU A 151 7.21 1.53 19.78
N THR A 152 7.22 0.33 19.22
CA THR A 152 8.26 -0.14 18.31
C THR A 152 7.68 -0.11 16.90
N ALA A 153 8.25 0.67 15.99
CA ALA A 153 7.77 0.80 14.63
C ALA A 153 8.84 0.33 13.64
N THR A 154 8.45 -0.48 12.65
CA THR A 154 9.40 -1.13 11.76
C THR A 154 9.26 -0.71 10.32
N THR A 155 10.37 -0.64 9.62
CA THR A 155 10.43 -0.55 8.15
C THR A 155 11.65 -1.32 7.64
N ILE A 156 11.65 -1.69 6.37
CA ILE A 156 12.84 -2.24 5.69
C ILE A 156 13.47 -1.24 4.71
N SER A 157 12.83 -0.09 4.48
CA SER A 157 13.35 1.02 3.67
C SER A 157 14.34 1.86 4.49
N GLU A 158 15.52 2.12 3.93
CA GLU A 158 16.53 3.00 4.53
C GLU A 158 16.05 4.45 4.63
N GLU A 159 15.41 4.94 3.57
CA GLU A 159 14.93 6.32 3.48
C GLU A 159 13.79 6.60 4.48
N GLN A 160 12.83 5.66 4.59
CA GLN A 160 11.76 5.76 5.59
C GLN A 160 12.34 5.69 7.01
N TYR A 161 13.30 4.81 7.27
CA TYR A 161 13.93 4.65 8.57
C TYR A 161 14.60 5.94 9.05
N LYS A 162 15.42 6.56 8.18
CA LYS A 162 16.09 7.82 8.50
C LYS A 162 15.09 8.94 8.80
N TYR A 163 14.13 9.11 7.90
CA TYR A 163 13.11 10.15 8.02
C TYR A 163 12.23 9.97 9.27
N ALA A 164 11.74 8.76 9.52
CA ALA A 164 10.90 8.49 10.69
C ALA A 164 11.67 8.70 12.00
N ARG A 165 12.93 8.30 12.06
CA ARG A 165 13.79 8.57 13.25
C ARG A 165 13.97 10.06 13.50
N GLU A 166 14.36 10.82 12.49
CA GLU A 166 14.54 12.28 12.59
C GLU A 166 13.24 12.94 13.06
N ARG A 167 12.09 12.51 12.52
CA ARG A 167 10.76 12.98 12.94
C ARG A 167 10.52 12.73 14.42
N ILE A 168 10.76 11.53 14.93
CA ILE A 168 10.54 11.16 16.33
C ILE A 168 11.51 11.90 17.27
N GLU A 169 12.75 12.11 16.86
CA GLU A 169 13.74 12.92 17.58
C GLU A 169 13.30 14.39 17.65
N THR A 170 12.87 14.96 16.53
CA THR A 170 12.36 16.35 16.45
C THR A 170 11.12 16.58 17.33
N LEU A 171 10.22 15.59 17.42
CA LEU A 171 9.05 15.64 18.30
C LEU A 171 9.38 15.44 19.78
N GLY A 172 10.63 15.08 20.12
CA GLY A 172 11.07 14.89 21.51
C GLY A 172 10.40 13.69 22.19
N VAL A 173 10.03 12.62 21.43
CA VAL A 173 9.33 11.43 21.95
C VAL A 173 10.13 10.13 21.77
N ALA A 174 11.42 10.23 21.52
CA ALA A 174 12.34 9.10 21.33
C ALA A 174 12.53 8.23 22.60
N ASP A 175 12.13 8.73 23.76
CA ASP A 175 12.11 7.99 25.02
C ASP A 175 11.09 6.83 25.05
N ARG A 176 10.03 6.92 24.24
CA ARG A 176 8.94 5.92 24.18
C ARG A 176 8.62 5.41 22.78
N ILE A 177 9.12 6.05 21.73
CA ILE A 177 8.94 5.62 20.34
C ILE A 177 10.28 5.18 19.77
N SER A 178 10.37 3.94 19.33
CA SER A 178 11.57 3.36 18.73
C SER A 178 11.29 2.97 17.28
N ILE A 179 12.08 3.52 16.35
CA ILE A 179 12.04 3.12 14.93
C ILE A 179 13.16 2.11 14.70
N VAL A 180 12.83 0.95 14.13
CA VAL A 180 13.80 -0.12 13.86
C VAL A 180 13.77 -0.51 12.38
N LYS A 181 14.96 -0.69 11.78
CA LYS A 181 15.07 -1.17 10.41
C LYS A 181 15.17 -2.70 10.41
N GLN A 182 14.02 -3.36 10.41
CA GLN A 182 13.94 -4.80 10.49
C GLN A 182 12.72 -5.35 9.75
N ASP A 183 12.91 -6.49 9.08
CA ASP A 183 11.81 -7.25 8.48
C ASP A 183 10.93 -7.84 9.60
N TYR A 184 9.62 -7.68 9.49
CA TYR A 184 8.65 -8.13 10.50
C TYR A 184 8.78 -9.63 10.81
N ARG A 185 9.20 -10.44 9.84
CA ARG A 185 9.42 -11.89 9.99
C ARG A 185 10.55 -12.24 10.99
N ASN A 186 11.43 -11.29 11.27
CA ASN A 186 12.55 -11.46 12.19
C ASN A 186 12.30 -10.81 13.56
N LEU A 187 11.17 -10.14 13.76
CA LEU A 187 10.83 -9.52 15.03
C LEU A 187 10.63 -10.57 16.13
N THR A 188 10.93 -10.19 17.36
CA THR A 188 10.73 -10.99 18.57
C THR A 188 10.17 -10.11 19.67
N GLY A 189 9.70 -10.72 20.74
CA GLY A 189 9.08 -10.02 21.86
C GLY A 189 7.57 -10.17 21.88
N GLN A 190 6.95 -9.49 22.85
CA GLN A 190 5.50 -9.51 23.07
C GLN A 190 4.99 -8.07 23.13
N PHE A 191 3.86 -7.85 22.47
CA PHE A 191 3.24 -6.53 22.32
C PHE A 191 1.76 -6.61 22.72
N ASP A 192 1.27 -5.59 23.39
CA ASP A 192 -0.14 -5.50 23.78
C ASP A 192 -1.03 -5.23 22.56
N ARG A 193 -0.50 -4.51 21.56
CA ARG A 193 -1.20 -4.23 20.31
C ARG A 193 -0.23 -4.33 19.13
N VAL A 194 -0.76 -4.76 18.00
CA VAL A 194 -0.08 -4.71 16.70
C VAL A 194 -0.91 -3.87 15.73
N VAL A 195 -0.29 -2.94 15.03
CA VAL A 195 -0.91 -2.18 13.95
C VAL A 195 -0.11 -2.35 12.67
N SER A 196 -0.81 -2.48 11.54
CA SER A 196 -0.21 -2.55 10.22
C SER A 196 -1.12 -1.84 9.22
N ILE A 197 -0.58 -0.83 8.54
CA ILE A 197 -1.35 0.08 7.69
C ILE A 197 -0.85 -0.06 6.25
N GLU A 198 -1.64 -0.69 5.39
CA GLU A 198 -1.32 -0.92 3.96
C GLU A 198 0.10 -1.46 3.73
N MET A 199 0.46 -2.47 4.50
CA MET A 199 1.70 -3.22 4.36
C MET A 199 1.42 -4.67 3.89
N ILE A 200 0.23 -5.20 4.18
CA ILE A 200 -0.15 -6.57 3.84
C ILE A 200 -0.10 -6.82 2.32
N GLU A 201 -0.28 -5.78 1.51
CA GLU A 201 -0.17 -5.83 0.05
C GLU A 201 1.24 -6.21 -0.41
N ALA A 202 2.26 -5.90 0.39
CA ALA A 202 3.66 -6.27 0.14
C ALA A 202 4.01 -7.69 0.65
N VAL A 203 3.06 -8.42 1.23
CA VAL A 203 3.29 -9.78 1.77
C VAL A 203 3.27 -10.82 0.67
N GLY A 204 2.24 -10.77 -0.21
CA GLY A 204 1.97 -11.80 -1.22
C GLY A 204 1.02 -12.89 -0.70
N HIS A 205 0.17 -13.41 -1.60
CA HIS A 205 -0.88 -14.39 -1.25
C HIS A 205 -0.34 -15.62 -0.50
N GLU A 206 0.76 -16.17 -0.96
CA GLU A 206 1.38 -17.38 -0.40
C GLU A 206 1.84 -17.21 1.05
N TYR A 207 2.16 -15.98 1.44
CA TYR A 207 2.73 -15.65 2.74
C TYR A 207 1.70 -15.09 3.73
N LEU A 208 0.44 -14.88 3.34
CA LEU A 208 -0.60 -14.39 4.24
C LEU A 208 -0.73 -15.24 5.53
N PRO A 209 -0.72 -16.60 5.48
CA PRO A 209 -0.76 -17.40 6.70
C PRO A 209 0.48 -17.18 7.60
N THR A 210 1.65 -16.96 7.01
CA THR A 210 2.89 -16.68 7.76
C THR A 210 2.83 -15.30 8.40
N TYR A 211 2.24 -14.32 7.72
CA TYR A 211 2.05 -12.96 8.24
C TYR A 211 1.15 -12.97 9.48
N PHE A 212 -0.02 -13.61 9.41
CA PHE A 212 -0.93 -13.67 10.56
C PHE A 212 -0.40 -14.55 11.70
N SER A 213 0.28 -15.66 11.39
CA SER A 213 0.99 -16.45 12.41
C SER A 213 2.01 -15.60 13.16
N LYS A 214 2.79 -14.78 12.42
CA LYS A 214 3.79 -13.90 13.02
C LYS A 214 3.17 -12.83 13.91
N ILE A 215 2.05 -12.25 13.50
CA ILE A 215 1.30 -11.30 14.33
C ILE A 215 0.82 -11.98 15.62
N ALA A 216 0.25 -13.19 15.52
CA ALA A 216 -0.17 -13.95 16.69
C ALA A 216 1.00 -14.23 17.66
N ASP A 217 2.15 -14.66 17.12
CA ASP A 217 3.36 -14.91 17.93
C ASP A 217 3.88 -13.67 18.66
N LEU A 218 3.61 -12.48 18.12
CA LEU A 218 4.06 -11.20 18.68
C LEU A 218 3.05 -10.56 19.63
N LEU A 219 1.81 -11.04 19.67
CA LEU A 219 0.78 -10.53 20.58
C LEU A 219 0.84 -11.20 21.94
N THR A 220 0.61 -10.42 23.00
CA THR A 220 0.28 -10.98 24.33
C THR A 220 -1.06 -11.71 24.27
N THR A 221 -1.37 -12.53 25.28
CA THR A 221 -2.63 -13.32 25.35
C THR A 221 -3.89 -12.45 25.21
N GLU A 222 -3.89 -11.25 25.78
CA GLU A 222 -5.00 -10.28 25.68
C GLU A 222 -4.77 -9.24 24.57
N GLY A 223 -3.79 -9.48 23.72
CA GLY A 223 -3.39 -8.56 22.67
C GLY A 223 -4.40 -8.51 21.52
N ALA A 224 -4.38 -7.38 20.78
CA ALA A 224 -5.21 -7.19 19.60
C ALA A 224 -4.39 -6.63 18.43
N ALA A 225 -4.77 -7.01 17.20
CA ALA A 225 -4.19 -6.48 15.99
C ALA A 225 -5.20 -5.61 15.23
N MET A 226 -4.71 -4.49 14.68
CA MET A 226 -5.44 -3.61 13.77
C MET A 226 -4.74 -3.62 12.41
N ILE A 227 -5.46 -4.05 11.38
CA ILE A 227 -4.92 -4.15 10.02
C ILE A 227 -5.75 -3.26 9.10
N GLN A 228 -5.11 -2.26 8.50
CA GLN A 228 -5.67 -1.54 7.35
C GLN A 228 -5.12 -2.17 6.08
N ALA A 229 -5.99 -2.50 5.14
CA ALA A 229 -5.63 -3.12 3.86
C ALA A 229 -6.48 -2.58 2.72
N ILE A 230 -5.89 -2.46 1.53
CA ILE A 230 -6.65 -2.40 0.29
C ILE A 230 -7.17 -3.80 0.00
N THR A 231 -8.42 -3.93 -0.42
CA THR A 231 -9.01 -5.26 -0.64
C THR A 231 -9.57 -5.42 -2.06
N MET A 232 -9.38 -6.62 -2.60
CA MET A 232 -10.04 -7.07 -3.83
C MET A 232 -11.38 -7.74 -3.47
N PRO A 233 -12.48 -7.47 -4.19
CA PRO A 233 -13.73 -8.21 -4.00
C PRO A 233 -13.53 -9.73 -4.11
N ASP A 234 -14.12 -10.50 -3.19
CA ASP A 234 -13.91 -11.96 -3.10
C ASP A 234 -14.24 -12.70 -4.39
N HIS A 235 -15.31 -12.32 -5.10
CA HIS A 235 -15.71 -12.96 -6.36
C HIS A 235 -14.69 -12.76 -7.49
N ARG A 236 -13.86 -11.70 -7.45
CA ARG A 236 -12.80 -11.40 -8.43
C ARG A 236 -11.43 -11.93 -8.01
N TYR A 237 -11.25 -12.26 -6.74
CA TYR A 237 -9.93 -12.57 -6.19
C TYR A 237 -9.24 -13.75 -6.87
N SER A 238 -9.97 -14.83 -7.19
CA SER A 238 -9.40 -16.00 -7.88
C SER A 238 -8.93 -15.66 -9.31
N GLN A 239 -9.61 -14.76 -9.99
CA GLN A 239 -9.19 -14.24 -11.30
C GLN A 239 -7.97 -13.34 -11.14
N TYR A 240 -8.00 -12.39 -10.21
CA TYR A 240 -6.89 -11.51 -9.90
C TYR A 240 -5.58 -12.25 -9.59
N LEU A 241 -5.63 -13.38 -8.88
CA LEU A 241 -4.44 -14.22 -8.63
C LEU A 241 -3.89 -14.87 -9.91
N ARG A 242 -4.70 -15.06 -10.94
CA ARG A 242 -4.28 -15.66 -12.22
C ARG A 242 -3.76 -14.65 -13.22
N GLU A 243 -4.10 -13.39 -13.05
CA GLU A 243 -3.76 -12.29 -13.95
C GLU A 243 -2.65 -11.43 -13.36
N VAL A 244 -2.07 -10.61 -14.19
CA VAL A 244 -1.04 -9.64 -13.80
C VAL A 244 -1.46 -8.29 -14.33
N ASP A 245 -1.53 -7.29 -13.45
CA ASP A 245 -1.97 -5.94 -13.78
C ASP A 245 -0.83 -4.92 -13.77
N TYR A 246 -1.17 -3.70 -14.14
CA TYR A 246 -0.26 -2.56 -14.18
C TYR A 246 0.37 -2.26 -12.81
N ILE A 247 -0.44 -2.25 -11.74
CA ILE A 247 0.01 -1.93 -10.37
C ILE A 247 1.05 -2.94 -9.90
N ARG A 248 0.76 -4.23 -10.08
CA ARG A 248 1.63 -5.34 -9.64
C ARG A 248 2.91 -5.47 -10.43
N THR A 249 3.00 -4.88 -11.63
CA THR A 249 4.16 -5.00 -12.50
C THR A 249 4.98 -3.74 -12.63
N ARG A 250 4.36 -2.56 -12.62
CA ARG A 250 5.03 -1.28 -12.89
C ARG A 250 5.17 -0.39 -11.67
N VAL A 251 4.22 -0.47 -10.72
CA VAL A 251 4.20 0.42 -9.55
C VAL A 251 4.72 -0.31 -8.30
N PHE A 252 4.10 -1.43 -7.95
CA PHE A 252 4.45 -2.24 -6.77
C PHE A 252 4.79 -3.67 -7.18
N PRO A 253 6.00 -3.93 -7.73
CA PRO A 253 6.38 -5.27 -8.17
C PRO A 253 6.21 -6.30 -7.06
N GLY A 254 5.52 -7.41 -7.37
CA GLY A 254 5.26 -8.50 -6.43
C GLY A 254 4.16 -8.24 -5.41
N SER A 255 3.46 -7.10 -5.44
CA SER A 255 2.35 -6.84 -4.54
C SER A 255 1.16 -7.78 -4.79
N ASN A 256 0.33 -7.92 -3.78
CA ASN A 256 -0.91 -8.65 -3.84
C ASN A 256 -1.96 -7.98 -2.96
N VAL A 257 -3.02 -7.50 -3.56
CA VAL A 257 -4.18 -6.94 -2.86
C VAL A 257 -5.05 -8.13 -2.39
N PRO A 258 -5.11 -8.44 -1.08
CA PRO A 258 -5.86 -9.59 -0.59
C PRO A 258 -7.36 -9.36 -0.67
N SER A 259 -8.15 -10.44 -0.65
CA SER A 259 -9.58 -10.34 -0.36
C SER A 259 -9.85 -10.57 1.13
N ILE A 260 -11.03 -10.15 1.60
CA ILE A 260 -11.45 -10.36 3.01
C ILE A 260 -11.45 -11.84 3.33
N SER A 261 -12.06 -12.69 2.50
CA SER A 261 -12.08 -14.14 2.71
C SER A 261 -10.68 -14.74 2.75
N ALA A 262 -9.76 -14.30 1.88
CA ALA A 262 -8.38 -14.79 1.87
C ALA A 262 -7.63 -14.43 3.17
N MET A 263 -7.86 -13.24 3.72
CA MET A 263 -7.30 -12.87 5.02
C MET A 263 -7.86 -13.71 6.16
N VAL A 264 -9.17 -13.90 6.21
CA VAL A 264 -9.84 -14.73 7.24
C VAL A 264 -9.38 -16.19 7.17
N GLU A 265 -9.28 -16.75 5.97
CA GLU A 265 -8.72 -18.10 5.78
C GLU A 265 -7.25 -18.20 6.24
N ALA A 266 -6.46 -17.18 5.95
CA ALA A 266 -5.05 -17.15 6.34
C ALA A 266 -4.89 -17.09 7.87
N VAL A 267 -5.74 -16.31 8.56
CA VAL A 267 -5.85 -16.28 10.02
C VAL A 267 -6.15 -17.65 10.57
N ALA A 268 -7.20 -18.31 10.06
CA ALA A 268 -7.66 -19.62 10.54
C ALA A 268 -6.64 -20.74 10.31
N LYS A 269 -5.78 -20.62 9.31
CA LYS A 269 -4.80 -21.67 8.96
C LYS A 269 -3.65 -21.80 9.94
N LYS A 270 -3.19 -20.68 10.56
CA LYS A 270 -1.94 -20.68 11.33
C LYS A 270 -1.95 -19.77 12.57
N SER A 271 -3.11 -19.38 13.05
CA SER A 271 -3.23 -18.59 14.27
C SER A 271 -4.56 -18.89 15.00
N ASP A 272 -4.67 -18.47 16.25
CA ASP A 272 -5.88 -18.47 17.06
C ASP A 272 -6.57 -17.10 17.09
N LEU A 273 -6.08 -16.16 16.28
CA LEU A 273 -6.70 -14.84 16.12
C LEU A 273 -8.12 -14.96 15.58
N ARG A 274 -8.98 -14.02 15.96
CA ARG A 274 -10.37 -13.94 15.49
C ARG A 274 -10.66 -12.54 14.98
N PRO A 275 -11.13 -12.37 13.75
CA PRO A 275 -11.67 -11.09 13.31
C PRO A 275 -12.85 -10.68 14.20
N THR A 276 -12.78 -9.50 14.80
CA THR A 276 -13.81 -8.97 15.70
C THR A 276 -14.58 -7.82 15.11
N ASN A 277 -13.98 -7.12 14.15
CA ASN A 277 -14.61 -6.01 13.45
C ASN A 277 -14.04 -5.88 12.03
N ILE A 278 -14.87 -5.47 11.09
CA ILE A 278 -14.49 -5.10 9.73
C ILE A 278 -15.17 -3.77 9.43
N PHE A 279 -14.38 -2.77 9.02
CA PHE A 279 -14.87 -1.47 8.61
C PHE A 279 -14.39 -1.16 7.20
N ASP A 280 -15.31 -1.10 6.24
CA ASP A 280 -15.01 -0.78 4.85
C ASP A 280 -15.11 0.73 4.60
N PHE A 281 -14.05 1.30 4.03
CA PHE A 281 -13.98 2.70 3.63
C PHE A 281 -13.35 2.87 2.24
N GLY A 282 -13.57 1.93 1.34
CA GLY A 282 -12.98 1.90 -0.01
C GLY A 282 -13.21 3.17 -0.82
N TYR A 283 -14.35 3.86 -0.66
CA TYR A 283 -14.61 5.15 -1.33
C TYR A 283 -13.62 6.25 -0.91
N HIS A 284 -13.09 6.20 0.29
CA HIS A 284 -12.06 7.14 0.75
C HIS A 284 -10.71 6.91 0.05
N CYS A 285 -10.42 5.67 -0.35
CA CYS A 285 -9.24 5.34 -1.13
C CYS A 285 -9.26 6.05 -2.49
N ALA A 286 -10.36 5.94 -3.24
CA ALA A 286 -10.52 6.63 -4.52
C ALA A 286 -10.37 8.14 -4.39
N ARG A 287 -10.91 8.73 -3.31
CA ARG A 287 -10.72 10.15 -3.03
C ARG A 287 -9.27 10.48 -2.67
N THR A 288 -8.63 9.68 -1.88
CA THR A 288 -7.21 9.88 -1.51
C THR A 288 -6.32 9.89 -2.75
N LEU A 289 -6.51 8.95 -3.67
CA LEU A 289 -5.78 8.91 -4.96
C LEU A 289 -6.04 10.17 -5.79
N ARG A 290 -7.29 10.66 -5.83
CA ARG A 290 -7.63 11.91 -6.52
C ARG A 290 -6.91 13.13 -5.93
N GLU A 291 -6.88 13.26 -4.61
CA GLU A 291 -6.16 14.34 -3.92
C GLU A 291 -4.65 14.28 -4.18
N TRP A 292 -4.07 13.09 -4.16
CA TRP A 292 -2.66 12.89 -4.52
C TRP A 292 -2.40 13.27 -5.98
N ARG A 293 -3.30 12.90 -6.91
CA ARG A 293 -3.18 13.26 -8.33
C ARG A 293 -3.23 14.77 -8.54
N ILE A 294 -4.14 15.47 -7.88
CA ILE A 294 -4.24 16.93 -7.96
C ILE A 294 -2.91 17.55 -7.52
N ARG A 295 -2.39 17.18 -6.35
CA ARG A 295 -1.12 17.70 -5.84
C ARG A 295 0.07 17.33 -6.73
N PHE A 296 0.08 16.14 -7.31
CA PHE A 296 1.11 15.71 -8.26
C PHE A 296 1.12 16.62 -9.49
N LEU A 297 -0.05 16.89 -10.08
CA LEU A 297 -0.18 17.77 -11.25
C LEU A 297 0.18 19.24 -10.93
N GLU A 298 -0.18 19.73 -9.76
CA GLU A 298 0.21 21.09 -9.30
C GLU A 298 1.72 21.26 -9.12
N ASN A 299 2.45 20.16 -8.91
CA ASN A 299 3.90 20.17 -8.69
C ASN A 299 4.69 19.50 -9.83
N GLU A 300 4.09 19.25 -11.01
CA GLU A 300 4.75 18.53 -12.10
C GLU A 300 6.07 19.18 -12.57
N ASP A 301 6.15 20.51 -12.58
CA ASP A 301 7.40 21.23 -12.92
C ASP A 301 8.52 20.96 -11.89
N LYS A 302 8.19 20.83 -10.62
CA LYS A 302 9.15 20.51 -9.56
C LYS A 302 9.58 19.05 -9.66
N ILE A 303 8.66 18.15 -9.98
CA ILE A 303 8.93 16.73 -10.20
C ILE A 303 9.87 16.56 -11.39
N ALA A 304 9.63 17.27 -12.51
CA ALA A 304 10.53 17.26 -13.67
C ALA A 304 11.95 17.74 -13.32
N LYS A 305 12.09 18.76 -12.44
CA LYS A 305 13.38 19.24 -11.96
C LYS A 305 14.15 18.25 -11.10
N LEU A 306 13.46 17.27 -10.50
CA LEU A 306 14.11 16.14 -9.82
C LEU A 306 14.69 15.09 -10.78
N GLY A 307 14.46 15.25 -12.09
CA GLY A 307 14.99 14.38 -13.13
C GLY A 307 14.00 13.32 -13.65
N TYR A 308 12.73 13.38 -13.22
CA TYR A 308 11.69 12.49 -13.74
C TYR A 308 11.19 12.96 -15.10
N ASP A 309 11.20 12.06 -16.07
CA ASP A 309 10.82 12.32 -17.46
C ASP A 309 9.30 12.21 -17.71
N GLU A 310 8.89 12.50 -18.94
CA GLU A 310 7.48 12.41 -19.35
C GLU A 310 6.93 10.98 -19.26
N HIS A 311 7.75 9.96 -19.50
CA HIS A 311 7.31 8.56 -19.34
C HIS A 311 6.96 8.27 -17.87
N PHE A 312 7.81 8.69 -16.93
CA PHE A 312 7.54 8.57 -15.51
C PHE A 312 6.30 9.37 -15.09
N ARG A 313 6.16 10.61 -15.56
CA ARG A 313 4.99 11.45 -15.31
C ARG A 313 3.70 10.75 -15.74
N ARG A 314 3.66 10.21 -16.94
CA ARG A 314 2.51 9.46 -17.46
C ARG A 314 2.22 8.21 -16.63
N ALA A 315 3.27 7.47 -16.26
CA ALA A 315 3.14 6.29 -15.41
C ALA A 315 2.51 6.63 -14.05
N TRP A 316 2.95 7.72 -13.43
CA TRP A 316 2.41 8.12 -12.13
C TRP A 316 0.97 8.61 -12.19
N ILE A 317 0.62 9.40 -13.23
CA ILE A 317 -0.76 9.82 -13.45
C ILE A 317 -1.66 8.62 -13.72
N TYR A 318 -1.21 7.63 -14.51
CA TYR A 318 -1.97 6.41 -14.78
C TYR A 318 -2.23 5.60 -13.50
N TYR A 319 -1.24 5.54 -12.61
CA TYR A 319 -1.39 4.92 -11.29
C TYR A 319 -2.42 5.63 -10.41
N LEU A 320 -2.44 6.94 -10.42
CA LEU A 320 -3.31 7.76 -9.57
C LEU A 320 -4.74 7.94 -10.13
N CYS A 321 -5.01 7.44 -11.35
CA CYS A 321 -6.34 7.33 -11.93
C CYS A 321 -6.95 5.96 -11.67
#